data_97859af8818407a864b419ece0a77002
#
_entry.id   97859af8818407a864b419ece0a77002
#
_cell.length_a   1.000
_cell.length_b   1.000
_cell.length_c   1.000
_cell.angle_alpha   90.00
_cell.angle_beta   90.00
_cell.angle_gamma   90.00
#
_symmetry.space_group_name_H-M   'P 1'
#
loop_
_entity.id
_entity.type
_entity.pdbx_description
1 polymer ?
#
loop_
_entity_poly.entity_id
_entity_poly.type
_entity_poly.pdbx_seq_one_letter_code
_entity_poly.pdbx_strand_id
1 'polypeptide(L)'
;MPIQVLPPQLANQIAAGEVVERPASVVKELVENSLDAGATRIDIDIERGGAKLIRIRDNGCGIGKDDLALALARHATSKISTLDDLEAIVSLGFRGEALASISSVSRLTLTSRTAEQSEAWQAYAEGREQAVTLKPAAHPVGSTLEVLDLFYNTPARRKFMRTEKTEFGHIDEVVRRIALARFDVAINLSHNGKPIRQYRAAKEESQHERRLGSICGPAFLQHALNIDWQHGDLSIRGWVADPAGARQLGEMQYCYVNCRMMRDRLINHAIRQAYQDQLKDDQQPAYVLYLEVDPHQVDVNVHPAKHEVRFHQARLVHDFIYQAVTTVLQQAGQTPPLPLAETPDEAPAPVWQPENRIAAGGNHFSQPAPRRETPPPAGTARERAPQPGWQTAGGYQKREGELYGKLMQPAAEPQADAAPEVSSKPPLFPPAKAAAETPLAGGPH
;
A
#
# COMPACT_ATOMS: atom_id res chain seq x y z
N MET A 1 -42.96 -16.51 -2.95
CA MET A 1 -42.77 -15.09 -3.36
C MET A 1 -42.13 -15.06 -4.73
N PRO A 2 -42.64 -14.26 -5.68
CA PRO A 2 -42.00 -14.16 -6.98
C PRO A 2 -40.65 -13.44 -6.91
N ILE A 3 -39.71 -13.86 -7.71
CA ILE A 3 -38.43 -13.20 -7.85
C ILE A 3 -38.64 -11.94 -8.70
N GLN A 4 -38.18 -10.82 -8.21
CA GLN A 4 -38.33 -9.51 -8.87
C GLN A 4 -36.96 -8.89 -9.13
N VAL A 5 -36.85 -8.17 -10.24
CA VAL A 5 -35.68 -7.34 -10.54
C VAL A 5 -35.75 -6.07 -9.70
N LEU A 6 -34.71 -5.81 -8.93
CA LEU A 6 -34.66 -4.61 -8.10
C LEU A 6 -34.50 -3.35 -8.95
N PRO A 7 -35.10 -2.21 -8.56
CA PRO A 7 -34.77 -0.94 -9.17
C PRO A 7 -33.26 -0.66 -9.06
N PRO A 8 -32.63 -0.09 -10.10
CA PRO A 8 -31.17 0.17 -10.08
C PRO A 8 -30.69 0.90 -8.84
N GLN A 9 -31.49 1.82 -8.38
CA GLN A 9 -31.23 2.63 -7.20
C GLN A 9 -31.18 1.80 -5.90
N LEU A 10 -32.15 0.92 -5.70
CA LEU A 10 -32.15 0.03 -4.55
C LEU A 10 -31.02 -0.98 -4.62
N ALA A 11 -30.74 -1.51 -5.80
CA ALA A 11 -29.58 -2.36 -6.04
C ALA A 11 -28.26 -1.66 -5.70
N ASN A 12 -28.12 -0.38 -6.05
CA ASN A 12 -26.94 0.43 -5.72
C ASN A 12 -26.83 0.66 -4.22
N GLN A 13 -27.93 0.89 -3.52
CA GLN A 13 -27.93 1.06 -2.07
C GLN A 13 -27.54 -0.24 -1.35
N ILE A 14 -28.00 -1.37 -1.83
CA ILE A 14 -27.62 -2.67 -1.30
C ILE A 14 -26.13 -2.95 -1.56
N ALA A 15 -25.67 -2.69 -2.76
CA ALA A 15 -24.25 -2.81 -3.12
C ALA A 15 -23.36 -1.86 -2.31
N ALA A 16 -23.83 -0.63 -2.06
CA ALA A 16 -23.15 0.31 -1.18
C ALA A 16 -22.99 -0.27 0.24
N GLY A 17 -23.91 -1.12 0.66
CA GLY A 17 -23.82 -1.82 1.93
C GLY A 17 -22.64 -2.77 2.04
N GLU A 18 -22.22 -3.30 0.94
CA GLU A 18 -21.07 -4.20 0.89
C GLU A 18 -19.74 -3.45 0.70
N VAL A 19 -19.75 -2.32 0.00
CA VAL A 19 -18.57 -1.53 -0.34
C VAL A 19 -18.34 -0.37 0.62
N VAL A 20 -19.43 0.27 1.08
CA VAL A 20 -19.38 1.47 1.91
C VAL A 20 -19.96 1.16 3.29
N GLU A 21 -19.15 0.63 4.16
CA GLU A 21 -19.56 0.32 5.53
C GLU A 21 -19.45 1.54 6.45
N ARG A 22 -18.47 2.38 6.22
CA ARG A 22 -18.17 3.56 7.03
C ARG A 22 -17.41 4.61 6.24
N PRO A 23 -17.24 5.83 6.79
CA PRO A 23 -16.49 6.89 6.11
C PRO A 23 -15.10 6.49 5.63
N ALA A 24 -14.37 5.69 6.42
CA ALA A 24 -13.04 5.22 6.03
C ALA A 24 -13.05 4.41 4.73
N SER A 25 -14.10 3.64 4.47
CA SER A 25 -14.24 2.88 3.21
C SER A 25 -14.36 3.82 2.01
N VAL A 26 -15.07 4.91 2.16
CA VAL A 26 -15.19 5.95 1.13
C VAL A 26 -13.83 6.59 0.86
N VAL A 27 -13.13 7.00 1.90
CA VAL A 27 -11.80 7.61 1.77
C VAL A 27 -10.85 6.66 1.05
N LYS A 28 -10.84 5.39 1.42
CA LYS A 28 -10.02 4.38 0.77
C LYS A 28 -10.28 4.32 -0.73
N GLU A 29 -11.53 4.17 -1.14
CA GLU A 29 -11.90 4.07 -2.56
C GLU A 29 -11.54 5.34 -3.34
N LEU A 30 -11.82 6.50 -2.79
CA LEU A 30 -11.55 7.76 -3.47
C LEU A 30 -10.06 8.06 -3.60
N VAL A 31 -9.29 7.79 -2.55
CA VAL A 31 -7.84 7.97 -2.60
C VAL A 31 -7.17 6.99 -3.56
N GLU A 32 -7.61 5.74 -3.57
CA GLU A 32 -7.14 4.75 -4.55
C GLU A 32 -7.42 5.20 -5.99
N ASN A 33 -8.58 5.78 -6.25
CA ASN A 33 -8.89 6.36 -7.56
C ASN A 33 -7.96 7.51 -7.92
N SER A 34 -7.64 8.36 -6.98
CA SER A 34 -6.68 9.46 -7.18
C SER A 34 -5.28 8.93 -7.51
N LEU A 35 -4.84 7.87 -6.84
CA LEU A 35 -3.56 7.22 -7.12
C LEU A 35 -3.55 6.59 -8.52
N ASP A 36 -4.62 5.91 -8.90
CA ASP A 36 -4.76 5.32 -10.23
C ASP A 36 -4.80 6.39 -11.34
N ALA A 37 -5.25 7.60 -11.02
CA ALA A 37 -5.20 8.75 -11.92
C ALA A 37 -3.82 9.42 -11.99
N GLY A 38 -2.82 8.86 -11.32
CA GLY A 38 -1.46 9.38 -11.35
C GLY A 38 -1.22 10.60 -10.48
N ALA A 39 -2.04 10.81 -9.47
CA ALA A 39 -1.84 11.93 -8.55
C ALA A 39 -0.49 11.83 -7.84
N THR A 40 0.18 12.96 -7.70
CA THR A 40 1.39 13.12 -6.90
C THR A 40 1.13 13.86 -5.60
N ARG A 41 -0.05 14.45 -5.49
CA ARG A 41 -0.51 15.14 -4.29
C ARG A 41 -2.00 14.88 -4.09
N ILE A 42 -2.36 14.53 -2.87
CA ILE A 42 -3.73 14.29 -2.46
C ILE A 42 -3.99 15.04 -1.16
N ASP A 43 -5.01 15.90 -1.17
CA ASP A 43 -5.47 16.61 0.01
C ASP A 43 -6.82 16.04 0.45
N ILE A 44 -6.92 15.65 1.70
CA ILE A 44 -8.10 15.00 2.29
C ILE A 44 -8.64 15.89 3.41
N ASP A 45 -9.86 16.37 3.24
CA ASP A 45 -10.56 17.17 4.24
C ASP A 45 -11.76 16.41 4.76
N ILE A 46 -11.83 16.25 6.06
CA ILE A 46 -12.88 15.50 6.75
C ILE A 46 -13.60 16.43 7.73
N GLU A 47 -14.91 16.38 7.75
CA GLU A 47 -15.72 17.04 8.75
C GLU A 47 -16.61 16.04 9.46
N ARG A 48 -16.65 16.14 10.79
CA ARG A 48 -17.44 15.28 11.68
C ARG A 48 -17.19 13.79 11.44
N GLY A 49 -15.90 13.41 11.40
CA GLY A 49 -15.54 12.01 11.20
C GLY A 49 -15.96 11.42 9.84
N GLY A 50 -16.31 12.27 8.89
CA GLY A 50 -16.77 11.89 7.57
C GLY A 50 -18.30 11.88 7.40
N ALA A 51 -19.05 12.04 8.47
CA ALA A 51 -20.52 12.08 8.40
C ALA A 51 -21.04 13.30 7.65
N LYS A 52 -20.37 14.44 7.78
CA LYS A 52 -20.74 15.68 7.12
C LYS A 52 -20.06 15.87 5.78
N LEU A 53 -18.75 15.71 5.73
CA LEU A 53 -17.95 15.94 4.54
C LEU A 53 -16.77 14.96 4.47
N ILE A 54 -16.58 14.42 3.27
CA ILE A 54 -15.34 13.79 2.84
C ILE A 54 -14.96 14.46 1.52
N ARG A 55 -13.87 15.22 1.50
CA ARG A 55 -13.37 15.87 0.31
C ARG A 55 -11.99 15.33 -0.03
N ILE A 56 -11.85 14.85 -1.24
CA ILE A 56 -10.57 14.35 -1.78
C ILE A 56 -10.22 15.18 -3.00
N ARG A 57 -9.12 15.91 -2.91
CA ARG A 57 -8.59 16.70 -4.01
C ARG A 57 -7.26 16.13 -4.47
N ASP A 58 -7.12 15.92 -5.76
CA ASP A 58 -5.90 15.40 -6.36
C ASP A 58 -5.46 16.22 -7.57
N ASN A 59 -4.20 16.05 -7.94
CA ASN A 59 -3.59 16.64 -9.12
C ASN A 59 -3.34 15.59 -10.23
N GLY A 60 -4.14 14.54 -10.26
CA GLY A 60 -4.05 13.52 -11.29
C GLY A 60 -4.46 14.01 -12.67
N CYS A 61 -4.64 13.09 -13.60
CA CYS A 61 -4.95 13.42 -14.98
C CYS A 61 -6.33 14.04 -15.20
N GLY A 62 -7.21 13.94 -14.22
CA GLY A 62 -8.58 14.40 -14.33
C GLY A 62 -9.47 13.50 -15.16
N ILE A 63 -10.74 13.87 -15.24
CA ILE A 63 -11.77 13.16 -15.99
C ILE A 63 -12.37 14.15 -16.98
N GLY A 64 -12.45 13.75 -18.24
CA GLY A 64 -13.02 14.60 -19.29
C GLY A 64 -14.50 14.85 -19.09
N LYS A 65 -15.00 15.97 -19.58
CA LYS A 65 -16.39 16.37 -19.49
C LYS A 65 -17.35 15.25 -19.89
N ASP A 66 -17.07 14.61 -21.01
CA ASP A 66 -17.95 13.57 -21.56
C ASP A 66 -17.96 12.28 -20.72
N ASP A 67 -16.96 12.10 -19.90
CA ASP A 67 -16.81 10.94 -19.05
C ASP A 67 -17.30 11.14 -17.60
N LEU A 68 -17.59 12.38 -17.21
CA LEU A 68 -18.02 12.66 -15.85
C LEU A 68 -19.30 11.95 -15.47
N ALA A 69 -20.28 11.91 -16.36
CA ALA A 69 -21.53 11.18 -16.12
C ALA A 69 -21.29 9.68 -16.04
N LEU A 70 -20.41 9.15 -16.88
CA LEU A 70 -20.03 7.74 -16.86
C LEU A 70 -19.25 7.37 -15.59
N ALA A 71 -18.50 8.31 -15.02
CA ALA A 71 -17.76 8.07 -13.78
C ALA A 71 -18.69 7.70 -12.63
N LEU A 72 -19.91 8.19 -12.64
CA LEU A 72 -20.92 7.90 -11.63
C LEU A 72 -21.82 6.72 -12.01
N ALA A 73 -21.63 6.16 -13.20
CA ALA A 73 -22.41 5.02 -13.67
C ALA A 73 -21.85 3.71 -13.11
N ARG A 74 -22.74 2.75 -12.93
CA ARG A 74 -22.38 1.40 -12.50
C ARG A 74 -21.62 0.66 -13.59
N HIS A 75 -20.60 -0.12 -13.20
CA HIS A 75 -19.76 -0.93 -14.09
C HIS A 75 -18.88 -0.14 -15.06
N ALA A 76 -18.74 1.15 -14.91
CA ALA A 76 -17.84 1.95 -15.72
C ALA A 76 -16.42 1.93 -15.13
N THR A 77 -15.45 1.45 -15.89
CA THR A 77 -14.05 1.42 -15.48
C THR A 77 -13.12 1.49 -16.69
N SER A 78 -11.98 2.13 -16.51
CA SER A 78 -10.87 2.13 -17.45
C SER A 78 -9.74 1.16 -17.06
N LYS A 79 -9.85 0.54 -15.89
CA LYS A 79 -8.76 -0.20 -15.26
C LYS A 79 -8.70 -1.66 -15.70
N ILE A 80 -9.81 -2.19 -16.17
CA ILE A 80 -9.95 -3.57 -16.62
C ILE A 80 -10.72 -3.62 -17.93
N SER A 81 -10.16 -4.25 -18.93
CA SER A 81 -10.80 -4.48 -20.21
C SER A 81 -10.88 -5.96 -20.58
N THR A 82 -10.03 -6.79 -20.00
CA THR A 82 -9.95 -8.23 -20.28
C THR A 82 -9.92 -9.06 -19.00
N LEU A 83 -10.13 -10.36 -19.15
CA LEU A 83 -10.02 -11.31 -18.03
C LEU A 83 -8.59 -11.38 -17.50
N ASP A 84 -7.59 -11.28 -18.38
CA ASP A 84 -6.18 -11.26 -17.96
C ASP A 84 -5.88 -10.03 -17.08
N ASP A 85 -6.45 -8.88 -17.41
CA ASP A 85 -6.35 -7.69 -16.57
C ASP A 85 -6.95 -7.93 -15.19
N LEU A 86 -8.04 -8.67 -15.11
CA LEU A 86 -8.67 -9.03 -13.84
C LEU A 86 -7.79 -9.97 -13.01
N GLU A 87 -7.12 -10.92 -13.65
CA GLU A 87 -6.25 -11.86 -12.97
C GLU A 87 -4.94 -11.23 -12.51
N ALA A 88 -4.38 -10.33 -13.31
CA ALA A 88 -3.13 -9.65 -13.05
C ALA A 88 -3.34 -8.23 -12.51
N ILE A 89 -4.24 -8.07 -11.56
CA ILE A 89 -4.64 -6.76 -11.03
C ILE A 89 -3.46 -6.01 -10.43
N VAL A 90 -3.13 -4.88 -11.03
CA VAL A 90 -2.13 -3.93 -10.56
C VAL A 90 -2.80 -2.66 -10.02
N SER A 91 -3.92 -2.24 -10.60
CA SER A 91 -4.66 -1.08 -10.14
C SER A 91 -5.43 -1.38 -8.85
N LEU A 92 -5.64 -0.36 -8.03
CA LEU A 92 -6.24 -0.51 -6.71
C LEU A 92 -7.76 -0.64 -6.74
N GLY A 93 -8.42 -0.04 -7.70
CA GLY A 93 -9.86 -0.11 -7.86
C GLY A 93 -10.25 -0.58 -9.27
N PHE A 94 -10.97 -1.65 -9.39
CA PHE A 94 -11.28 -2.23 -10.68
C PHE A 94 -12.76 -2.56 -10.93
N ARG A 95 -13.59 -2.56 -9.89
CA ARG A 95 -15.00 -2.99 -10.00
C ARG A 95 -15.90 -2.01 -10.74
N GLY A 96 -15.51 -0.74 -10.85
CA GLY A 96 -16.28 0.27 -11.57
C GLY A 96 -17.59 0.68 -10.92
N GLU A 97 -17.80 0.35 -9.66
CA GLU A 97 -19.07 0.57 -8.95
C GLU A 97 -18.94 1.50 -7.75
N ALA A 98 -17.73 1.82 -7.31
CA ALA A 98 -17.53 2.54 -6.05
C ALA A 98 -18.19 3.91 -6.04
N LEU A 99 -18.00 4.72 -7.07
CA LEU A 99 -18.60 6.05 -7.13
C LEU A 99 -20.13 5.99 -7.21
N ALA A 100 -20.67 5.06 -7.98
CA ALA A 100 -22.13 4.86 -8.06
C ALA A 100 -22.69 4.44 -6.71
N SER A 101 -22.03 3.54 -6.01
CA SER A 101 -22.42 3.09 -4.68
C SER A 101 -22.36 4.21 -3.65
N ILE A 102 -21.30 5.01 -3.67
CA ILE A 102 -21.14 6.15 -2.77
C ILE A 102 -22.21 7.22 -3.05
N SER A 103 -22.45 7.55 -4.32
CA SER A 103 -23.45 8.54 -4.69
C SER A 103 -24.87 8.14 -4.30
N SER A 104 -25.16 6.83 -4.28
CA SER A 104 -26.48 6.34 -3.89
C SER A 104 -26.82 6.57 -2.42
N VAL A 105 -25.84 6.75 -1.56
CA VAL A 105 -26.00 6.95 -0.12
C VAL A 105 -25.48 8.29 0.39
N SER A 106 -25.23 9.23 -0.51
CA SER A 106 -24.67 10.54 -0.18
C SER A 106 -25.09 11.60 -1.21
N ARG A 107 -24.62 12.82 -0.98
CA ARG A 107 -24.62 13.89 -1.98
C ARG A 107 -23.22 14.06 -2.50
N LEU A 108 -22.99 13.65 -3.75
CA LEU A 108 -21.67 13.58 -4.33
C LEU A 108 -21.48 14.65 -5.41
N THR A 109 -20.39 15.40 -5.30
CA THR A 109 -19.94 16.35 -6.29
C THR A 109 -18.56 15.95 -6.78
N LEU A 110 -18.42 15.82 -8.09
CA LEU A 110 -17.16 15.53 -8.76
C LEU A 110 -16.81 16.67 -9.69
N THR A 111 -15.73 17.37 -9.37
CA THR A 111 -15.19 18.46 -10.21
C THR A 111 -13.87 18.00 -10.80
N SER A 112 -13.71 18.15 -12.10
CA SER A 112 -12.51 17.63 -12.75
C SER A 112 -12.15 18.44 -13.98
N ARG A 113 -10.86 18.43 -14.28
CA ARG A 113 -10.29 19.03 -15.48
C ARG A 113 -9.12 18.18 -15.96
N THR A 114 -9.11 17.89 -17.25
CA THR A 114 -7.96 17.27 -17.91
C THR A 114 -7.01 18.35 -18.46
N ALA A 115 -5.78 17.95 -18.78
CA ALA A 115 -4.80 18.89 -19.35
C ALA A 115 -5.21 19.45 -20.72
N GLU A 116 -6.00 18.70 -21.48
CA GLU A 116 -6.48 19.09 -22.81
C GLU A 116 -7.66 20.06 -22.75
N GLN A 117 -8.35 20.14 -21.62
CA GLN A 117 -9.52 21.00 -21.45
C GLN A 117 -9.11 22.38 -20.96
N SER A 118 -9.73 23.42 -21.52
CA SER A 118 -9.59 24.80 -21.05
C SER A 118 -10.42 25.09 -19.81
N GLU A 119 -11.49 24.33 -19.59
CA GLU A 119 -12.43 24.51 -18.48
C GLU A 119 -12.60 23.23 -17.69
N ALA A 120 -12.80 23.40 -16.40
CA ALA A 120 -13.23 22.30 -15.54
C ALA A 120 -14.75 22.13 -15.65
N TRP A 121 -15.20 20.92 -15.34
CA TRP A 121 -16.61 20.57 -15.28
C TRP A 121 -16.92 19.89 -13.96
N GLN A 122 -18.17 20.07 -13.52
CA GLN A 122 -18.65 19.52 -12.28
C GLN A 122 -19.89 18.67 -12.52
N ALA A 123 -19.88 17.45 -11.99
CA ALA A 123 -21.00 16.55 -11.97
C ALA A 123 -21.54 16.44 -10.55
N TYR A 124 -22.86 16.50 -10.41
CA TYR A 124 -23.54 16.32 -9.13
C TYR A 124 -24.49 15.13 -9.22
N ALA A 125 -24.45 14.26 -8.20
CA ALA A 125 -25.35 13.13 -8.07
C ALA A 125 -25.80 12.99 -6.61
N GLU A 126 -27.08 12.77 -6.38
CA GLU A 126 -27.64 12.65 -5.06
C GLU A 126 -28.51 11.39 -4.95
N GLY A 127 -28.21 10.56 -3.98
CA GLY A 127 -28.98 9.40 -3.51
C GLY A 127 -29.94 8.77 -4.49
N ARG A 128 -31.17 9.17 -4.40
CA ARG A 128 -32.26 8.60 -5.19
C ARG A 128 -32.38 9.13 -6.61
N GLU A 129 -31.74 10.25 -6.89
CA GLU A 129 -31.78 10.81 -8.23
C GLU A 129 -30.74 10.11 -9.10
N GLN A 130 -31.19 9.58 -10.21
CA GLN A 130 -30.29 8.93 -11.18
C GLN A 130 -29.71 9.93 -12.18
N ALA A 131 -30.28 11.12 -12.23
CA ALA A 131 -29.82 12.15 -13.15
C ALA A 131 -28.57 12.81 -12.61
N VAL A 132 -27.55 12.87 -13.44
CA VAL A 132 -26.29 13.60 -13.17
C VAL A 132 -26.41 14.99 -13.77
N THR A 133 -26.26 16.01 -12.94
CA THR A 133 -26.25 17.41 -13.40
C THR A 133 -24.81 17.82 -13.71
N LEU A 134 -24.59 18.35 -14.92
CA LEU A 134 -23.29 18.85 -15.34
C LEU A 134 -23.31 20.37 -15.44
N LYS A 135 -22.26 21.01 -14.94
CA LYS A 135 -22.08 22.47 -15.10
C LYS A 135 -20.59 22.82 -15.19
N PRO A 136 -20.23 23.94 -15.81
CA PRO A 136 -18.87 24.44 -15.80
C PRO A 136 -18.40 24.76 -14.38
N ALA A 137 -17.12 24.62 -14.13
CA ALA A 137 -16.51 24.92 -12.85
C ALA A 137 -15.08 25.44 -13.05
N ALA A 138 -14.50 25.96 -12.00
CA ALA A 138 -13.10 26.33 -11.95
C ALA A 138 -12.32 25.30 -11.15
N HIS A 139 -11.31 24.71 -11.76
CA HIS A 139 -10.46 23.73 -11.13
C HIS A 139 -9.14 23.59 -11.91
N PRO A 140 -8.01 23.41 -11.24
CA PRO A 140 -6.78 23.04 -11.94
C PRO A 140 -6.87 21.63 -12.50
N VAL A 141 -5.89 21.21 -13.28
CA VAL A 141 -5.82 19.83 -13.76
C VAL A 141 -5.83 18.86 -12.57
N GLY A 142 -6.75 17.93 -12.59
CA GLY A 142 -7.00 17.01 -11.50
C GLY A 142 -8.48 16.89 -11.18
N SER A 143 -8.78 16.38 -10.00
CA SER A 143 -10.15 16.12 -9.57
C SER A 143 -10.36 16.49 -8.12
N THR A 144 -11.56 16.92 -7.79
CA THR A 144 -12.05 17.05 -6.42
C THR A 144 -13.37 16.32 -6.28
N LEU A 145 -13.41 15.39 -5.34
CA LEU A 145 -14.62 14.69 -4.97
C LEU A 145 -15.07 15.17 -3.60
N GLU A 146 -16.34 15.56 -3.51
CA GLU A 146 -16.96 15.91 -2.25
C GLU A 146 -18.12 14.98 -1.99
N VAL A 147 -18.05 14.27 -0.89
CA VAL A 147 -19.12 13.40 -0.41
C VAL A 147 -19.74 14.05 0.81
N LEU A 148 -20.98 14.48 0.68
CA LEU A 148 -21.71 15.18 1.72
C LEU A 148 -22.81 14.29 2.31
N ASP A 149 -23.04 14.43 3.60
CA ASP A 149 -24.13 13.80 4.32
C ASP A 149 -24.23 12.30 4.10
N LEU A 150 -23.13 11.61 4.28
CA LEU A 150 -23.04 10.16 4.10
C LEU A 150 -24.12 9.45 4.92
N PHE A 151 -24.85 8.54 4.29
CA PHE A 151 -25.96 7.77 4.86
C PHE A 151 -27.20 8.58 5.26
N TYR A 152 -27.37 9.79 4.73
CA TYR A 152 -28.53 10.60 5.05
C TYR A 152 -29.87 9.91 4.71
N ASN A 153 -29.88 9.10 3.67
CA ASN A 153 -31.04 8.36 3.18
C ASN A 153 -31.10 6.89 3.63
N THR A 154 -30.17 6.48 4.49
CA THR A 154 -30.10 5.14 5.05
C THR A 154 -29.96 5.22 6.57
N PRO A 155 -31.07 5.53 7.29
CA PRO A 155 -31.02 5.82 8.73
C PRO A 155 -30.43 4.71 9.58
N ALA A 156 -30.70 3.44 9.22
CA ALA A 156 -30.12 2.30 9.94
C ALA A 156 -28.60 2.30 9.90
N ARG A 157 -28.03 2.59 8.74
CA ARG A 157 -26.57 2.69 8.59
C ARG A 157 -26.00 3.87 9.34
N ARG A 158 -26.66 5.00 9.28
CA ARG A 158 -26.23 6.19 10.01
C ARG A 158 -26.16 5.92 11.52
N LYS A 159 -27.07 5.14 12.05
CA LYS A 159 -27.06 4.73 13.46
C LYS A 159 -25.90 3.82 13.83
N PHE A 160 -25.37 3.06 12.89
CA PHE A 160 -24.21 2.19 13.12
C PHE A 160 -22.87 2.95 13.13
N MET A 161 -22.87 4.18 12.66
CA MET A 161 -21.68 5.01 12.76
C MET A 161 -21.34 5.28 14.22
N ARG A 162 -20.07 5.16 14.52
CA ARG A 162 -19.55 5.43 15.86
C ARG A 162 -19.36 6.92 16.07
N THR A 163 -18.71 7.26 17.17
CA THR A 163 -18.38 8.66 17.46
C THR A 163 -17.49 9.25 16.37
N GLU A 164 -17.52 10.55 16.23
CA GLU A 164 -16.66 11.29 15.32
C GLU A 164 -15.18 10.92 15.47
N LYS A 165 -14.69 10.84 16.69
CA LYS A 165 -13.32 10.45 17.00
C LYS A 165 -13.02 9.04 16.51
N THR A 166 -13.89 8.10 16.70
CA THR A 166 -13.71 6.71 16.29
C THR A 166 -13.70 6.59 14.77
N GLU A 167 -14.66 7.23 14.09
CA GLU A 167 -14.70 7.19 12.62
C GLU A 167 -13.46 7.88 12.02
N PHE A 168 -13.05 9.01 12.58
CA PHE A 168 -11.82 9.66 12.12
C PHE A 168 -10.59 8.79 12.37
N GLY A 169 -10.53 8.06 13.47
CA GLY A 169 -9.45 7.11 13.74
C GLY A 169 -9.32 6.04 12.66
N HIS A 170 -10.44 5.54 12.15
CA HIS A 170 -10.44 4.61 11.02
C HIS A 170 -9.94 5.27 9.73
N ILE A 171 -10.32 6.51 9.49
CA ILE A 171 -9.82 7.29 8.34
C ILE A 171 -8.31 7.50 8.44
N ASP A 172 -7.82 7.92 9.60
CA ASP A 172 -6.39 8.12 9.84
C ASP A 172 -5.59 6.84 9.57
N GLU A 173 -6.11 5.69 10.00
CA GLU A 173 -5.48 4.41 9.76
C GLU A 173 -5.46 4.05 8.26
N VAL A 174 -6.54 4.27 7.54
CA VAL A 174 -6.59 4.06 6.09
C VAL A 174 -5.58 4.95 5.37
N VAL A 175 -5.51 6.21 5.75
CA VAL A 175 -4.55 7.16 5.16
C VAL A 175 -3.12 6.74 5.45
N ARG A 176 -2.83 6.26 6.65
CA ARG A 176 -1.53 5.71 7.01
C ARG A 176 -1.14 4.54 6.11
N ARG A 177 -2.05 3.60 5.92
CA ARG A 177 -1.82 2.43 5.05
C ARG A 177 -1.51 2.82 3.61
N ILE A 178 -2.24 3.78 3.09
CA ILE A 178 -2.02 4.29 1.73
C ILE A 178 -0.70 5.06 1.64
N ALA A 179 -0.39 5.87 2.63
CA ALA A 179 0.87 6.61 2.68
C ALA A 179 2.09 5.69 2.70
N LEU A 180 1.99 4.55 3.38
CA LEU A 180 3.03 3.52 3.39
C LEU A 180 3.11 2.76 2.07
N ALA A 181 2.00 2.66 1.32
CA ALA A 181 1.99 2.02 0.01
C ALA A 181 2.58 2.91 -1.10
N ARG A 182 2.58 4.22 -0.92
CA ARG A 182 2.95 5.18 -1.95
C ARG A 182 3.79 6.32 -1.38
N PHE A 183 5.08 6.05 -1.22
CA PHE A 183 6.03 7.04 -0.70
C PHE A 183 6.22 8.25 -1.62
N ASP A 184 5.97 8.06 -2.91
CA ASP A 184 6.10 9.08 -3.95
C ASP A 184 4.97 10.09 -4.00
N VAL A 185 3.93 9.92 -3.19
CA VAL A 185 2.75 10.78 -3.19
C VAL A 185 2.66 11.57 -1.89
N ALA A 186 2.50 12.89 -2.02
CA ALA A 186 2.24 13.75 -0.87
C ALA A 186 0.77 13.61 -0.46
N ILE A 187 0.51 13.36 0.81
CA ILE A 187 -0.84 13.21 1.34
C ILE A 187 -1.01 14.11 2.56
N ASN A 188 -2.03 14.95 2.53
CA ASN A 188 -2.40 15.81 3.64
C ASN A 188 -3.79 15.42 4.13
N LEU A 189 -3.96 15.35 5.43
CA LEU A 189 -5.21 15.01 6.08
C LEU A 189 -5.58 16.09 7.09
N SER A 190 -6.76 16.67 6.93
CA SER A 190 -7.34 17.65 7.85
C SER A 190 -8.65 17.13 8.42
N HIS A 191 -8.91 17.49 9.67
CA HIS A 191 -10.17 17.15 10.34
C HIS A 191 -10.76 18.40 11.00
N ASN A 192 -11.98 18.74 10.63
CA ASN A 192 -12.69 19.92 11.13
C ASN A 192 -11.87 21.20 10.96
N GLY A 193 -11.20 21.33 9.81
CA GLY A 193 -10.38 22.48 9.48
C GLY A 193 -8.97 22.49 10.06
N LYS A 194 -8.61 21.49 10.87
CA LYS A 194 -7.26 21.39 11.45
C LYS A 194 -6.40 20.39 10.71
N PRO A 195 -5.19 20.75 10.27
CA PRO A 195 -4.25 19.78 9.73
C PRO A 195 -3.88 18.75 10.78
N ILE A 196 -4.05 17.48 10.46
CA ILE A 196 -3.73 16.35 11.35
C ILE A 196 -2.50 15.61 10.88
N ARG A 197 -2.39 15.31 9.58
CA ARG A 197 -1.25 14.62 8.98
C ARG A 197 -0.77 15.38 7.77
N GLN A 198 0.55 15.40 7.62
CA GLN A 198 1.21 15.96 6.45
C GLN A 198 2.36 15.01 6.07
N TYR A 199 2.07 14.12 5.14
CA TYR A 199 3.04 13.17 4.64
C TYR A 199 3.65 13.69 3.35
N ARG A 200 4.90 14.14 3.42
CA ARG A 200 5.60 14.67 2.25
C ARG A 200 6.05 13.54 1.35
N ALA A 201 6.01 13.77 0.05
CA ALA A 201 6.50 12.81 -0.92
C ALA A 201 8.00 12.53 -0.72
N ALA A 202 8.36 11.27 -0.79
CA ALA A 202 9.74 10.80 -0.75
C ALA A 202 10.05 10.16 -2.10
N LYS A 203 10.73 10.89 -2.98
CA LYS A 203 11.08 10.42 -4.32
C LYS A 203 12.40 9.71 -4.34
N GLU A 204 13.30 10.11 -3.47
CA GLU A 204 14.64 9.55 -3.35
C GLU A 204 14.71 8.63 -2.15
N GLU A 205 15.56 7.63 -2.26
CA GLU A 205 15.75 6.64 -1.20
C GLU A 205 16.18 7.27 0.12
N SER A 206 16.99 8.31 0.06
CA SER A 206 17.41 9.07 1.25
C SER A 206 16.26 9.70 2.03
N GLN A 207 15.12 9.91 1.39
CA GLN A 207 13.92 10.49 1.99
C GLN A 207 12.97 9.43 2.56
N HIS A 208 13.18 8.15 2.25
CA HIS A 208 12.28 7.07 2.65
C HIS A 208 12.22 6.93 4.17
N GLU A 209 13.33 7.04 4.85
CA GLU A 209 13.38 6.95 6.31
C GLU A 209 12.61 8.08 6.99
N ARG A 210 12.74 9.28 6.46
CA ARG A 210 11.99 10.43 6.97
C ARG A 210 10.49 10.22 6.82
N ARG A 211 10.07 9.74 5.65
CA ARG A 211 8.68 9.40 5.39
C ARG A 211 8.20 8.32 6.34
N LEU A 212 8.96 7.25 6.49
CA LEU A 212 8.64 6.16 7.41
C LEU A 212 8.48 6.67 8.84
N GLY A 213 9.41 7.48 9.32
CA GLY A 213 9.33 8.06 10.65
C GLY A 213 8.15 9.00 10.84
N SER A 214 7.78 9.74 9.79
CA SER A 214 6.60 10.60 9.80
C SER A 214 5.30 9.81 9.91
N ILE A 215 5.23 8.63 9.29
CA ILE A 215 4.03 7.79 9.28
C ILE A 215 3.97 6.89 10.51
N CYS A 216 5.05 6.21 10.82
CA CYS A 216 5.11 5.17 11.87
C CYS A 216 5.65 5.67 13.21
N GLY A 217 6.21 6.86 13.23
CA GLY A 217 6.80 7.45 14.42
C GLY A 217 8.30 7.19 14.58
N PRO A 218 8.99 8.03 15.38
CA PRO A 218 10.43 7.93 15.57
C PRO A 218 10.84 6.64 16.31
N ALA A 219 10.01 6.12 17.19
CA ALA A 219 10.31 4.88 17.90
C ALA A 219 10.44 3.69 16.94
N PHE A 220 9.57 3.58 15.95
CA PHE A 220 9.70 2.54 14.92
C PHE A 220 11.00 2.72 14.14
N LEU A 221 11.32 3.94 13.76
CA LEU A 221 12.52 4.24 12.98
C LEU A 221 13.80 3.85 13.72
N GLN A 222 13.84 4.06 15.03
CA GLN A 222 14.99 3.68 15.86
C GLN A 222 15.24 2.18 15.89
N HIS A 223 14.20 1.39 15.82
CA HIS A 223 14.27 -0.07 15.92
C HIS A 223 14.16 -0.79 14.58
N ALA A 224 13.95 -0.05 13.50
CA ALA A 224 13.73 -0.63 12.19
C ALA A 224 15.02 -1.19 11.59
N LEU A 225 14.96 -2.43 11.14
CA LEU A 225 16.00 -3.11 10.38
C LEU A 225 15.56 -3.18 8.94
N ASN A 226 16.41 -2.73 8.04
CA ASN A 226 16.12 -2.79 6.62
C ASN A 226 16.18 -4.24 6.12
N ILE A 227 15.20 -4.63 5.33
CA ILE A 227 15.16 -5.91 4.65
C ILE A 227 15.00 -5.68 3.15
N ASP A 228 15.86 -6.29 2.36
CA ASP A 228 15.82 -6.23 0.91
C ASP A 228 16.38 -7.54 0.33
N TRP A 229 15.45 -8.43 0.00
CA TRP A 229 15.75 -9.77 -0.49
C TRP A 229 15.03 -10.03 -1.78
N GLN A 230 15.68 -10.71 -2.68
CA GLN A 230 15.12 -11.10 -3.96
C GLN A 230 15.54 -12.50 -4.35
N HIS A 231 14.63 -13.28 -4.87
CA HIS A 231 14.89 -14.57 -5.46
C HIS A 231 13.95 -14.80 -6.64
N GLY A 232 14.48 -14.77 -7.85
CA GLY A 232 13.65 -14.80 -9.06
C GLY A 232 12.68 -13.62 -9.09
N ASP A 233 11.41 -13.95 -9.30
CA ASP A 233 10.34 -12.95 -9.32
C ASP A 233 9.82 -12.58 -7.92
N LEU A 234 10.31 -13.25 -6.89
CA LEU A 234 9.89 -13.02 -5.52
C LEU A 234 10.82 -12.02 -4.85
N SER A 235 10.25 -10.96 -4.30
CA SER A 235 11.01 -9.91 -3.64
C SER A 235 10.32 -9.49 -2.36
N ILE A 236 11.10 -9.21 -1.33
CA ILE A 236 10.63 -8.62 -0.08
C ILE A 236 11.52 -7.44 0.29
N ARG A 237 10.90 -6.32 0.59
CA ARG A 237 11.57 -5.09 1.00
C ARG A 237 10.84 -4.42 2.12
N GLY A 238 11.51 -3.53 2.82
CA GLY A 238 10.93 -2.73 3.87
C GLY A 238 11.71 -2.81 5.16
N TRP A 239 10.99 -2.90 6.27
CA TRP A 239 11.57 -2.83 7.60
C TRP A 239 10.88 -3.79 8.55
N VAL A 240 11.68 -4.41 9.39
CA VAL A 240 11.22 -5.17 10.54
C VAL A 240 11.83 -4.58 11.80
N ALA A 241 11.07 -4.49 12.87
CA ALA A 241 11.61 -4.02 14.14
C ALA A 241 12.50 -5.10 14.74
N ASP A 242 13.61 -4.67 15.36
CA ASP A 242 14.37 -5.59 16.18
C ASP A 242 13.52 -6.11 17.35
N PRO A 243 13.89 -7.22 18.03
CA PRO A 243 13.05 -7.78 19.08
C PRO A 243 12.78 -6.81 20.24
N ALA A 244 13.72 -5.94 20.56
CA ALA A 244 13.54 -4.94 21.61
C ALA A 244 12.49 -3.91 21.21
N GLY A 245 12.53 -3.45 19.95
CA GLY A 245 11.52 -2.55 19.38
C GLY A 245 10.15 -3.20 19.28
N ALA A 246 10.10 -4.44 18.83
CA ALA A 246 8.85 -5.18 18.75
C ALA A 246 8.14 -5.29 20.10
N ARG A 247 8.88 -5.38 21.19
CA ARG A 247 8.31 -5.40 22.54
C ARG A 247 7.67 -4.07 22.97
N GLN A 248 8.10 -2.96 22.38
CA GLN A 248 7.67 -1.62 22.77
C GLN A 248 6.61 -1.03 21.85
N LEU A 249 6.55 -1.47 20.61
CA LEU A 249 5.80 -0.78 19.56
C LEU A 249 4.34 -1.23 19.42
N GLY A 250 3.93 -2.29 20.11
CA GLY A 250 2.58 -2.81 19.97
C GLY A 250 2.27 -3.30 18.55
N GLU A 251 1.01 -3.21 18.17
CA GLU A 251 0.57 -3.67 16.86
C GLU A 251 0.91 -2.65 15.76
N MET A 252 2.00 -2.88 15.09
CA MET A 252 2.36 -2.14 13.90
C MET A 252 2.77 -3.13 12.81
N GLN A 253 1.77 -3.63 12.09
CA GLN A 253 1.93 -4.71 11.13
C GLN A 253 1.34 -4.32 9.79
N TYR A 254 2.21 -3.93 8.88
CA TYR A 254 1.82 -3.53 7.53
C TYR A 254 2.55 -4.41 6.53
N CYS A 255 1.79 -5.16 5.76
CA CYS A 255 2.32 -5.96 4.66
C CYS A 255 1.56 -5.66 3.38
N TYR A 256 2.30 -5.46 2.30
CA TYR A 256 1.76 -5.17 0.98
C TYR A 256 2.20 -6.26 0.02
N VAL A 257 1.26 -6.87 -0.67
CA VAL A 257 1.52 -7.83 -1.73
C VAL A 257 1.14 -7.17 -3.05
N ASN A 258 2.11 -6.96 -3.92
CA ASN A 258 1.93 -6.26 -5.19
C ASN A 258 1.17 -4.93 -5.00
N CYS A 259 1.62 -4.12 -4.06
CA CYS A 259 1.06 -2.80 -3.69
C CYS A 259 -0.29 -2.83 -2.97
N ARG A 260 -0.82 -3.99 -2.65
CA ARG A 260 -2.07 -4.11 -1.88
C ARG A 260 -1.78 -4.50 -0.45
N MET A 261 -2.34 -3.74 0.49
CA MET A 261 -2.23 -4.11 1.88
C MET A 261 -2.98 -5.41 2.15
N MET A 262 -2.29 -6.35 2.77
CA MET A 262 -2.82 -7.66 3.10
C MET A 262 -2.62 -7.97 4.57
N ARG A 263 -3.62 -8.64 5.17
CA ARG A 263 -3.54 -9.25 6.49
C ARG A 263 -3.60 -10.75 6.33
N ASP A 264 -2.58 -11.28 5.72
CA ASP A 264 -2.53 -12.70 5.37
C ASP A 264 -1.96 -13.52 6.50
N ARG A 265 -2.61 -14.64 6.79
CA ARG A 265 -2.20 -15.54 7.88
C ARG A 265 -0.86 -16.22 7.61
N LEU A 266 -0.62 -16.59 6.38
CA LEU A 266 0.62 -17.24 5.97
C LEU A 266 1.81 -16.30 6.19
N ILE A 267 1.68 -15.07 5.74
CA ILE A 267 2.71 -14.04 5.86
C ILE A 267 2.96 -13.74 7.35
N ASN A 268 1.90 -13.49 8.10
CA ASN A 268 2.01 -13.22 9.52
C ASN A 268 2.64 -14.37 10.29
N HIS A 269 2.27 -15.59 9.95
CA HIS A 269 2.85 -16.79 10.56
C HIS A 269 4.34 -16.93 10.26
N ALA A 270 4.74 -16.69 9.03
CA ALA A 270 6.15 -16.74 8.63
C ALA A 270 7.00 -15.72 9.40
N ILE A 271 6.50 -14.50 9.51
CA ILE A 271 7.19 -13.44 10.24
C ILE A 271 7.26 -13.78 11.73
N ARG A 272 6.16 -14.23 12.29
CA ARG A 272 6.09 -14.61 13.70
C ARG A 272 7.04 -15.75 14.05
N GLN A 273 7.15 -16.76 13.19
CA GLN A 273 8.13 -17.81 13.34
C GLN A 273 9.57 -17.32 13.30
N ALA A 274 9.85 -16.31 12.49
CA ALA A 274 11.19 -15.74 12.41
C ALA A 274 11.62 -15.08 13.72
N TYR A 275 10.69 -14.50 14.45
CA TYR A 275 10.98 -13.95 15.78
C TYR A 275 11.06 -15.02 16.88
N GLN A 276 10.34 -16.13 16.74
CA GLN A 276 10.28 -17.26 17.68
C GLN A 276 10.41 -16.88 19.16
N ASP A 277 11.49 -17.37 19.80
CA ASP A 277 11.73 -17.22 21.23
C ASP A 277 12.11 -15.80 21.66
N GLN A 278 12.28 -14.89 20.72
CA GLN A 278 12.68 -13.51 21.00
C GLN A 278 11.50 -12.66 21.46
N LEU A 279 10.29 -13.09 21.22
CA LEU A 279 9.06 -12.43 21.66
C LEU A 279 8.24 -13.35 22.56
N LYS A 280 7.60 -12.77 23.57
CA LYS A 280 6.64 -13.47 24.41
C LYS A 280 5.31 -13.66 23.67
N ASP A 281 4.46 -14.53 24.18
CA ASP A 281 3.16 -14.85 23.54
C ASP A 281 2.24 -13.64 23.37
N ASP A 282 2.32 -12.68 24.25
CA ASP A 282 1.54 -11.44 24.25
C ASP A 282 2.17 -10.32 23.39
N GLN A 283 3.38 -10.56 22.90
CA GLN A 283 4.12 -9.58 22.09
C GLN A 283 3.97 -9.90 20.60
N GLN A 284 3.88 -8.86 19.80
CA GLN A 284 3.70 -8.99 18.35
C GLN A 284 4.92 -8.42 17.62
N PRO A 285 5.30 -9.02 16.49
CA PRO A 285 6.30 -8.39 15.63
C PRO A 285 5.78 -7.09 15.05
N ALA A 286 6.66 -6.12 14.84
CA ALA A 286 6.34 -4.88 14.19
C ALA A 286 7.09 -4.81 12.86
N TYR A 287 6.38 -4.48 11.78
CA TYR A 287 6.98 -4.48 10.45
C TYR A 287 6.21 -3.63 9.46
N VAL A 288 6.92 -3.16 8.47
CA VAL A 288 6.37 -2.58 7.24
C VAL A 288 7.07 -3.29 6.08
N LEU A 289 6.37 -4.17 5.42
CA LEU A 289 6.94 -5.05 4.39
C LEU A 289 6.21 -4.94 3.07
N TYR A 290 7.00 -5.01 2.00
CA TYR A 290 6.52 -4.97 0.62
C TYR A 290 6.97 -6.25 -0.08
N LEU A 291 6.01 -7.10 -0.37
CA LEU A 291 6.21 -8.36 -1.08
C LEU A 291 5.78 -8.20 -2.52
N GLU A 292 6.65 -8.54 -3.43
CA GLU A 292 6.34 -8.64 -4.86
C GLU A 292 6.37 -10.10 -5.29
N VAL A 293 5.31 -10.53 -5.92
CA VAL A 293 5.11 -11.88 -6.44
C VAL A 293 4.54 -11.75 -7.84
N ASP A 294 4.82 -12.70 -8.72
CA ASP A 294 4.15 -12.74 -10.01
C ASP A 294 2.63 -12.73 -9.80
N PRO A 295 1.90 -11.76 -10.36
CA PRO A 295 0.45 -11.66 -10.19
C PRO A 295 -0.31 -12.93 -10.59
N HIS A 296 0.21 -13.70 -11.52
CA HIS A 296 -0.38 -14.98 -11.96
C HIS A 296 -0.21 -16.10 -10.92
N GLN A 297 0.66 -15.91 -9.94
CA GLN A 297 0.90 -16.87 -8.86
C GLN A 297 0.13 -16.54 -7.57
N VAL A 298 -0.73 -15.55 -7.63
CA VAL A 298 -1.49 -15.06 -6.48
C VAL A 298 -2.96 -14.93 -6.84
N ASP A 299 -3.84 -15.49 -6.04
CA ASP A 299 -5.27 -15.26 -6.13
C ASP A 299 -5.69 -14.24 -5.06
N VAL A 300 -6.18 -13.08 -5.48
CA VAL A 300 -6.60 -12.00 -4.59
C VAL A 300 -8.09 -12.02 -4.28
N ASN A 301 -8.86 -12.90 -4.91
CA ASN A 301 -10.32 -12.96 -4.77
C ASN A 301 -10.79 -13.94 -3.69
N VAL A 302 -9.95 -14.27 -2.74
CA VAL A 302 -10.26 -15.24 -1.68
C VAL A 302 -11.16 -14.65 -0.61
N HIS A 303 -11.04 -13.36 -0.37
CA HIS A 303 -11.78 -12.66 0.69
C HIS A 303 -12.53 -11.46 0.11
N PRO A 304 -13.81 -11.22 0.52
CA PRO A 304 -14.59 -10.10 0.00
C PRO A 304 -13.91 -8.74 0.17
N ALA A 305 -13.22 -8.53 1.28
CA ALA A 305 -12.47 -7.32 1.55
C ALA A 305 -11.07 -7.32 0.93
N LYS A 306 -10.68 -8.41 0.27
CA LYS A 306 -9.37 -8.59 -0.38
C LYS A 306 -8.17 -8.36 0.55
N HIS A 307 -8.31 -8.69 1.83
CA HIS A 307 -7.23 -8.62 2.81
C HIS A 307 -6.37 -9.88 2.85
N GLU A 308 -6.86 -10.98 2.29
CA GLU A 308 -6.15 -12.25 2.21
C GLU A 308 -5.92 -12.62 0.76
N VAL A 309 -4.81 -13.30 0.54
CA VAL A 309 -4.44 -13.82 -0.78
C VAL A 309 -4.20 -15.32 -0.67
N ARG A 310 -4.35 -16.01 -1.79
CA ARG A 310 -3.93 -17.40 -1.90
C ARG A 310 -2.74 -17.46 -2.85
N PHE A 311 -1.62 -17.90 -2.33
CA PHE A 311 -0.43 -18.12 -3.14
C PHE A 311 -0.48 -19.52 -3.75
N HIS A 312 -0.20 -19.62 -5.04
CA HIS A 312 -0.12 -20.92 -5.70
C HIS A 312 1.01 -21.77 -5.13
N GLN A 313 2.10 -21.13 -4.74
CA GLN A 313 3.24 -21.78 -4.08
C GLN A 313 3.36 -21.25 -2.64
N ALA A 314 2.34 -21.53 -1.83
CA ALA A 314 2.24 -21.00 -0.47
C ALA A 314 3.46 -21.32 0.39
N ARG A 315 3.95 -22.56 0.32
CA ARG A 315 5.10 -22.98 1.10
C ARG A 315 6.37 -22.25 0.72
N LEU A 316 6.59 -22.04 -0.55
CA LEU A 316 7.75 -21.30 -1.05
C LEU A 316 7.74 -19.86 -0.58
N VAL A 317 6.59 -19.21 -0.63
CA VAL A 317 6.42 -17.84 -0.15
C VAL A 317 6.65 -17.76 1.35
N HIS A 318 6.08 -18.67 2.11
CA HIS A 318 6.28 -18.78 3.55
C HIS A 318 7.77 -18.92 3.91
N ASP A 319 8.45 -19.85 3.30
CA ASP A 319 9.86 -20.11 3.57
C ASP A 319 10.74 -18.94 3.16
N PHE A 320 10.42 -18.31 2.06
CA PHE A 320 11.13 -17.10 1.61
C PHE A 320 11.05 -15.98 2.65
N ILE A 321 9.85 -15.68 3.12
CA ILE A 321 9.64 -14.64 4.13
C ILE A 321 10.34 -15.00 5.43
N TYR A 322 10.19 -16.25 5.87
CA TYR A 322 10.83 -16.75 7.08
C TYR A 322 12.35 -16.60 7.02
N GLN A 323 12.98 -17.03 5.94
CA GLN A 323 14.42 -16.94 5.77
C GLN A 323 14.90 -15.50 5.71
N ALA A 324 14.20 -14.66 4.98
CA ALA A 324 14.56 -13.26 4.84
C ALA A 324 14.53 -12.53 6.20
N VAL A 325 13.46 -12.68 6.93
CA VAL A 325 13.31 -12.02 8.24
C VAL A 325 14.28 -12.62 9.27
N THR A 326 14.39 -13.94 9.32
CA THR A 326 15.33 -14.61 10.24
C THR A 326 16.75 -14.16 10.03
N THR A 327 17.19 -14.05 8.79
CA THR A 327 18.56 -13.62 8.50
C THR A 327 18.80 -12.17 8.93
N VAL A 328 17.85 -11.30 8.69
CA VAL A 328 17.96 -9.90 9.11
C VAL A 328 18.04 -9.79 10.63
N LEU A 329 17.21 -10.53 11.35
CA LEU A 329 17.22 -10.55 12.81
C LEU A 329 18.51 -11.13 13.37
N GLN A 330 19.02 -12.20 12.77
CA GLN A 330 20.30 -12.81 13.17
C GLN A 330 21.49 -11.89 12.94
N GLN A 331 21.54 -11.21 11.82
CA GLN A 331 22.60 -10.25 11.50
C GLN A 331 22.59 -9.09 12.49
N ALA A 332 21.43 -8.59 12.85
CA ALA A 332 21.29 -7.54 13.84
C ALA A 332 21.73 -7.99 15.23
N GLY A 333 21.41 -9.24 15.61
CA GLY A 333 21.82 -9.80 16.90
C GLY A 333 23.32 -10.10 17.00
N GLN A 334 24.01 -10.21 15.88
CA GLN A 334 25.45 -10.40 15.81
C GLN A 334 26.24 -9.08 15.89
N THR A 335 25.56 -7.97 15.79
CA THR A 335 26.21 -6.67 15.92
C THR A 335 26.70 -6.51 17.36
N PRO A 336 28.01 -6.41 17.59
CA PRO A 336 28.53 -6.25 18.95
C PRO A 336 28.06 -4.92 19.53
N PRO A 337 27.77 -4.87 20.83
CA PRO A 337 27.46 -3.61 21.49
C PRO A 337 28.65 -2.66 21.34
N LEU A 338 28.36 -1.40 21.11
CA LEU A 338 29.37 -0.37 21.07
C LEU A 338 30.22 -0.43 22.35
N PRO A 339 31.53 -0.52 22.23
CA PRO A 339 32.37 -0.39 23.40
C PRO A 339 32.13 0.97 24.02
N LEU A 340 31.73 0.96 25.28
CA LEU A 340 31.46 2.15 26.03
C LEU A 340 32.70 3.05 26.07
N ALA A 341 32.66 4.13 25.34
CA ALA A 341 33.51 5.29 25.53
C ALA A 341 35.02 5.06 25.48
N GLU A 342 35.46 3.96 24.90
CA GLU A 342 36.90 3.71 24.85
C GLU A 342 37.62 4.57 23.82
N THR A 343 36.86 5.10 22.86
CA THR A 343 37.40 5.96 21.82
C THR A 343 36.42 7.06 21.48
N PRO A 344 36.32 8.06 22.31
CA PRO A 344 35.36 9.12 22.09
C PRO A 344 35.63 9.94 20.83
N ASP A 345 36.84 9.85 20.31
CA ASP A 345 37.26 10.67 19.17
C ASP A 345 37.19 9.96 17.82
N GLU A 346 36.96 8.66 17.82
CA GLU A 346 37.14 7.90 16.59
C GLU A 346 35.88 7.59 15.82
N ALA A 347 34.77 7.58 16.49
CA ALA A 347 33.56 7.21 15.82
C ALA A 347 32.63 8.40 15.74
N PRO A 348 32.43 8.93 14.56
CA PRO A 348 31.18 9.65 14.35
C PRO A 348 30.07 8.72 14.81
N ALA A 349 29.16 9.27 15.59
CA ALA A 349 27.98 8.51 16.02
C ALA A 349 27.42 7.76 14.82
N PRO A 350 27.23 6.46 14.91
CA PRO A 350 26.76 5.70 13.77
C PRO A 350 25.44 6.29 13.34
N VAL A 351 25.47 6.89 12.18
CA VAL A 351 24.26 7.36 11.54
C VAL A 351 23.47 6.11 11.21
N TRP A 352 22.29 6.01 11.79
CA TRP A 352 21.43 4.90 11.46
C TRP A 352 21.09 4.94 9.98
N GLN A 353 21.49 3.91 9.29
CA GLN A 353 21.16 3.70 7.88
C GLN A 353 20.63 2.28 7.77
N PRO A 354 19.36 2.08 7.38
CA PRO A 354 18.77 0.75 7.34
C PRO A 354 19.59 -0.22 6.49
N GLU A 355 20.05 0.27 5.37
CA GLU A 355 20.83 -0.53 4.45
C GLU A 355 22.18 -0.93 5.01
N ASN A 356 22.76 -0.05 5.78
CA ASN A 356 24.06 -0.23 6.33
C ASN A 356 24.04 -0.91 7.69
N ARG A 357 22.88 -0.93 8.35
CA ARG A 357 22.84 -1.50 9.68
C ARG A 357 23.15 -2.98 9.67
N ILE A 358 22.68 -3.66 8.65
CA ILE A 358 22.98 -5.07 8.44
C ILE A 358 24.41 -5.21 7.93
N ALA A 359 24.76 -4.35 7.01
CA ALA A 359 26.12 -4.30 6.50
C ALA A 359 27.08 -3.69 7.51
N ALA A 360 26.63 -2.64 8.14
CA ALA A 360 27.43 -1.89 9.08
C ALA A 360 27.64 -2.61 10.39
N GLY A 361 26.77 -3.50 10.74
CA GLY A 361 27.00 -4.40 11.85
C GLY A 361 28.37 -5.07 11.76
N GLY A 362 28.83 -5.26 10.55
CA GLY A 362 30.18 -5.75 10.34
C GLY A 362 31.26 -4.69 10.33
N ASN A 363 30.88 -3.47 9.99
CA ASN A 363 31.88 -2.48 9.63
C ASN A 363 32.12 -1.38 10.65
N HIS A 364 31.08 -0.93 11.33
CA HIS A 364 31.24 0.20 12.23
C HIS A 364 31.93 -0.15 13.53
N PHE A 365 31.79 -1.40 13.87
CA PHE A 365 32.39 -1.88 15.08
C PHE A 365 33.58 -2.77 14.80
N SER A 366 33.94 -2.86 13.59
CA SER A 366 35.21 -3.39 13.22
C SER A 366 36.26 -2.41 13.56
N GLN A 367 36.30 -2.06 14.69
CA GLN A 367 37.49 -1.68 15.21
C GLN A 367 38.58 -2.58 14.78
N PRO A 368 39.75 -2.10 14.70
CA PRO A 368 40.91 -2.83 14.30
C PRO A 368 40.99 -4.12 15.04
N ALA A 369 39.87 -4.62 15.25
CA ALA A 369 39.77 -5.97 15.60
C ALA A 369 40.51 -6.77 14.59
N PRO A 370 41.24 -7.70 15.06
CA PRO A 370 41.93 -8.60 14.25
C PRO A 370 41.02 -9.06 13.15
N ARG A 371 41.37 -8.66 12.01
CA ARG A 371 40.92 -9.24 10.85
C ARG A 371 40.36 -10.53 10.98
N ARG A 372 39.22 -10.56 11.55
CA ARG A 372 38.35 -11.62 11.20
C ARG A 372 38.05 -11.38 9.76
N GLU A 373 38.26 -12.40 9.01
CA GLU A 373 37.68 -12.45 7.70
C GLU A 373 36.23 -12.03 7.89
N THR A 374 36.01 -10.79 7.61
CA THR A 374 34.69 -10.23 7.62
C THR A 374 33.86 -11.06 6.70
N PRO A 375 32.72 -11.52 7.10
CA PRO A 375 31.78 -12.06 6.17
C PRO A 375 31.59 -11.03 5.07
N PRO A 376 31.41 -11.47 3.88
CA PRO A 376 31.32 -10.57 2.75
C PRO A 376 30.23 -9.54 3.01
N PRO A 377 30.43 -8.36 2.48
CA PRO A 377 29.55 -7.24 2.72
C PRO A 377 28.13 -7.58 2.37
N ALA A 378 27.22 -6.93 3.01
CA ALA A 378 25.79 -7.21 2.93
C ALA A 378 25.21 -7.28 1.52
N GLY A 379 25.88 -6.64 0.58
CA GLY A 379 25.51 -6.81 -0.82
C GLY A 379 25.52 -8.25 -1.27
N THR A 380 26.29 -9.06 -0.62
CA THR A 380 26.33 -10.49 -0.90
C THR A 380 25.34 -11.31 -0.10
N ALA A 381 24.79 -10.74 0.95
CA ALA A 381 23.70 -11.39 1.67
C ALA A 381 22.49 -11.59 0.77
N ARG A 382 22.34 -10.72 -0.18
CA ARG A 382 21.30 -10.80 -1.19
C ARG A 382 21.39 -12.07 -2.04
N GLU A 383 22.59 -12.52 -2.33
CA GLU A 383 22.81 -13.71 -3.15
C GLU A 383 22.89 -14.99 -2.32
N ARG A 384 23.24 -14.84 -1.04
CA ARG A 384 23.49 -15.99 -0.22
C ARG A 384 22.32 -16.56 0.45
N ALA A 385 21.47 -15.68 0.79
CA ALA A 385 20.66 -16.01 1.93
C ALA A 385 19.60 -17.04 1.67
N PRO A 386 18.79 -16.96 0.66
CA PRO A 386 17.71 -17.92 0.58
C PRO A 386 18.15 -19.32 0.22
N GLN A 387 19.17 -19.45 -0.59
CA GLN A 387 19.48 -20.73 -1.20
C GLN A 387 19.93 -21.83 -0.22
N PRO A 388 20.91 -21.58 0.63
CA PRO A 388 21.27 -22.58 1.62
C PRO A 388 20.18 -22.82 2.67
N GLY A 389 19.51 -21.74 3.06
CA GLY A 389 18.46 -21.82 4.05
C GLY A 389 17.21 -22.54 3.56
N TRP A 390 16.87 -22.39 2.30
CA TRP A 390 15.73 -23.07 1.72
C TRP A 390 15.86 -24.59 1.77
N GLN A 391 17.09 -25.06 1.65
CA GLN A 391 17.35 -26.49 1.65
C GLN A 391 17.41 -27.08 3.05
N THR A 392 17.76 -26.29 4.05
CA THR A 392 18.08 -26.79 5.37
C THR A 392 17.05 -26.45 6.43
N ALA A 393 16.36 -25.35 6.29
CA ALA A 393 15.42 -24.87 7.28
C ALA A 393 13.98 -25.28 6.91
N GLY A 394 13.36 -26.04 7.74
CA GLY A 394 11.94 -26.30 7.61
C GLY A 394 11.52 -27.46 6.72
N GLY A 395 12.41 -28.37 6.44
CA GLY A 395 12.06 -29.59 5.72
C GLY A 395 11.72 -29.36 4.25
N TYR A 396 12.38 -28.40 3.67
CA TYR A 396 12.25 -28.11 2.25
C TYR A 396 12.82 -29.25 1.41
N GLN A 397 11.99 -29.85 0.60
CA GLN A 397 12.42 -30.98 -0.19
C GLN A 397 13.14 -30.55 -1.46
N LYS A 398 14.15 -31.30 -1.85
CA LYS A 398 14.94 -31.04 -3.05
C LYS A 398 14.07 -30.83 -4.31
N ARG A 399 13.02 -31.65 -4.41
CA ARG A 399 12.07 -31.53 -5.52
C ARG A 399 11.32 -30.19 -5.55
N GLU A 400 10.96 -29.69 -4.38
CA GLU A 400 10.30 -28.39 -4.26
C GLU A 400 11.27 -27.25 -4.59
N GLY A 401 12.55 -27.40 -4.19
CA GLY A 401 13.59 -26.46 -4.54
C GLY A 401 13.85 -26.38 -6.05
N GLU A 402 13.83 -27.53 -6.70
CA GLU A 402 13.98 -27.56 -8.16
C GLU A 402 12.76 -26.92 -8.85
N LEU A 403 11.58 -27.19 -8.34
CA LEU A 403 10.36 -26.57 -8.86
C LEU A 403 10.37 -25.06 -8.63
N TYR A 404 10.76 -24.63 -7.46
CA TYR A 404 10.91 -23.23 -7.14
C TYR A 404 11.90 -22.53 -8.07
N GLY A 405 13.07 -23.16 -8.26
CA GLY A 405 14.07 -22.62 -9.17
C GLY A 405 13.55 -22.47 -10.61
N LYS A 406 12.73 -23.40 -11.07
CA LYS A 406 12.10 -23.32 -12.39
C LYS A 406 11.06 -22.21 -12.47
N LEU A 407 10.26 -22.05 -11.43
CA LEU A 407 9.21 -21.02 -11.37
C LEU A 407 9.77 -19.61 -11.26
N MET A 408 10.93 -19.49 -10.61
CA MET A 408 11.57 -18.21 -10.36
C MET A 408 12.62 -17.83 -11.40
N GLN A 409 12.82 -18.66 -12.41
CA GLN A 409 13.62 -18.24 -13.56
C GLN A 409 12.88 -17.10 -14.27
N PRO A 410 13.54 -15.98 -14.54
CA PRO A 410 12.92 -14.93 -15.32
C PRO A 410 12.46 -15.54 -16.63
N ALA A 411 11.22 -15.33 -16.96
CA ALA A 411 10.72 -15.63 -18.30
C ALA A 411 11.68 -14.92 -19.25
N ALA A 412 12.18 -15.66 -20.24
CA ALA A 412 13.05 -15.08 -21.25
C ALA A 412 12.42 -13.78 -21.71
N GLU A 413 13.10 -12.68 -21.44
CA GLU A 413 12.61 -11.37 -21.77
C GLU A 413 12.19 -11.36 -23.24
N PRO A 414 10.96 -11.02 -23.53
CA PRO A 414 10.70 -10.51 -24.86
C PRO A 414 11.63 -9.30 -24.98
N GLN A 415 12.44 -9.28 -26.01
CA GLN A 415 13.28 -8.13 -26.31
C GLN A 415 12.36 -6.92 -26.39
N ALA A 416 12.16 -6.29 -25.26
CA ALA A 416 11.48 -5.03 -25.19
C ALA A 416 12.48 -4.00 -25.70
N ASP A 417 12.07 -3.29 -26.70
CA ASP A 417 12.70 -2.05 -27.08
C ASP A 417 12.96 -1.24 -25.81
N ALA A 418 14.16 -0.76 -25.71
CA ALA A 418 14.74 -0.10 -24.56
C ALA A 418 13.72 0.70 -23.74
N ALA A 419 13.30 0.11 -22.67
CA ALA A 419 12.70 0.88 -21.60
C ALA A 419 13.76 1.85 -21.06
N PRO A 420 13.39 3.07 -20.75
CA PRO A 420 14.34 3.99 -20.16
C PRO A 420 14.93 3.36 -18.90
N GLU A 421 16.22 3.48 -18.78
CA GLU A 421 16.97 2.98 -17.65
C GLU A 421 16.31 3.44 -16.35
N VAL A 422 15.61 2.54 -15.75
CA VAL A 422 15.13 2.72 -14.40
C VAL A 422 16.33 2.56 -13.50
N SER A 423 16.50 3.47 -12.60
CA SER A 423 17.55 3.46 -11.60
C SER A 423 17.77 2.04 -11.04
N SER A 424 18.99 1.73 -10.78
CA SER A 424 19.46 0.41 -10.38
C SER A 424 18.86 -0.18 -9.11
N LYS A 425 18.09 0.60 -8.39
CA LYS A 425 17.29 0.13 -7.26
C LYS A 425 15.83 0.41 -7.54
N PRO A 426 15.02 -0.61 -7.62
CA PRO A 426 13.58 -0.40 -7.77
C PRO A 426 13.03 0.32 -6.54
N PRO A 427 12.04 1.15 -6.72
CA PRO A 427 11.35 1.79 -5.60
C PRO A 427 10.78 0.75 -4.65
N LEU A 428 10.50 1.13 -3.42
CA LEU A 428 9.88 0.25 -2.43
C LEU A 428 8.58 -0.37 -2.91
N PHE A 429 7.94 0.26 -3.84
CA PHE A 429 6.73 -0.23 -4.50
C PHE A 429 6.71 0.27 -5.94
N PRO A 430 6.01 -0.42 -6.85
CA PRO A 430 5.95 0.00 -8.24
C PRO A 430 5.39 1.41 -8.34
N PRO A 431 5.91 2.20 -9.27
CA PRO A 431 5.34 3.51 -9.53
C PRO A 431 3.88 3.36 -9.94
N ALA A 432 3.09 4.35 -9.61
CA ALA A 432 1.74 4.42 -10.13
C ALA A 432 1.81 4.29 -11.63
N LYS A 433 1.00 3.42 -12.19
CA LYS A 433 0.80 3.45 -13.64
C LYS A 433 0.47 4.88 -14.00
N ALA A 434 1.24 5.41 -14.92
CA ALA A 434 0.94 6.72 -15.45
C ALA A 434 -0.54 6.77 -15.77
N ALA A 435 -1.18 7.77 -15.30
CA ALA A 435 -2.58 8.04 -15.56
C ALA A 435 -2.87 8.31 -17.04
N ALA A 436 -1.97 7.91 -17.90
CA ALA A 436 -2.18 7.93 -19.33
C ALA A 436 -3.45 7.20 -19.75
N GLU A 437 -3.88 6.29 -18.93
CA GLU A 437 -5.18 5.69 -19.09
C GLU A 437 -6.14 6.50 -18.24
N THR A 438 -6.59 7.54 -18.77
CA THR A 438 -7.71 8.28 -18.24
C THR A 438 -8.86 7.34 -18.11
N PRO A 439 -9.34 7.15 -16.94
CA PRO A 439 -10.43 6.22 -16.74
C PRO A 439 -11.55 6.52 -17.67
N LEU A 440 -11.87 7.51 -18.01
CA LEU A 440 -13.08 7.86 -18.71
C LEU A 440 -12.75 8.87 -19.79
N ALA A 441 -11.60 8.67 -20.34
CA ALA A 441 -11.19 9.47 -21.45
C ALA A 441 -12.30 9.50 -22.45
N GLY A 442 -12.90 10.60 -22.57
CA GLY A 442 -13.97 10.84 -23.40
C GLY A 442 -13.74 10.23 -24.74
N GLY A 443 -14.55 9.30 -24.98
CA GLY A 443 -14.79 9.00 -26.35
C GLY A 443 -15.35 10.31 -26.87
N PRO A 444 -14.80 10.91 -27.70
CA PRO A 444 -15.34 12.10 -28.26
C PRO A 444 -16.35 11.74 -29.25
N HIS A 445 -17.11 12.61 -29.41
CA HIS A 445 -17.74 12.90 -30.67
C HIS A 445 -19.14 12.96 -30.82
#